data_2036fa4e6444d4143ae1b449514f5bd2
#
_entry.id   2036fa4e6444d4143ae1b449514f5bd2
#
_cell.length_a   1.000
_cell.length_b   1.000
_cell.length_c   1.000
_cell.angle_alpha   90.00
_cell.angle_beta   90.00
_cell.angle_gamma   90.00
#
_symmetry.space_group_name_H-M   'P 1'
#
loop_
_entity.id
_entity.type
_entity.pdbx_description
1 polymer ?
#
loop_
_entity_poly.entity_id
_entity_poly.type
_entity_poly.pdbx_seq_one_letter_code
_entity_poly.pdbx_strand_id
1 'polypeptide(L)'
;MKKTRQSNVELLRLLAMFMVLLLHAVQSFQWPRGGFLMSQPLLVHLGFSFVEMISVVAVNVFVLISGWFGIRPTMRGLGKFLYQCVFCCLVVDAVLWAVGAENLSFSMLFEAFTLRQTGWFVPSYLLLFLLSPVLNAYVETADEQTQRRVLISLFVAQSVGAFVLKIFADFNYGYSLLSFACLYLLAQYVRRFQLQRLARLRSSFFLLIFFGVALLHTLVGSIALFGFGSKVFQQIILYSSPLVVVQALALLLYFTRQTLSSTLVNRIAAGSFAVYLIHQHPGARPFYASICQKAFMDAPPAPGAAALLLWLCVVYLVCVGVDELRRASWELLLSRRKAEKS
;
A
#
# COMPACT_ATOMS: atom_id res chain seq x y z
N MET A 1 -27.86 2.94 10.88
CA MET A 1 -26.72 3.20 11.81
C MET A 1 -25.44 3.38 10.99
N LYS A 2 -24.73 4.52 11.12
CA LYS A 2 -23.39 4.69 10.57
C LYS A 2 -22.49 3.65 11.26
N LYS A 3 -21.90 2.70 10.48
CA LYS A 3 -20.87 1.80 11.02
C LYS A 3 -19.75 2.66 11.61
N THR A 4 -19.53 2.58 12.92
CA THR A 4 -18.39 3.22 13.59
C THR A 4 -17.11 2.67 12.97
N ARG A 5 -16.22 3.56 12.54
CA ARG A 5 -14.89 3.17 12.04
C ARG A 5 -14.11 2.48 13.16
N GLN A 6 -13.46 1.38 12.83
CA GLN A 6 -12.58 0.68 13.78
C GLN A 6 -11.21 1.37 13.78
N SER A 7 -10.96 2.21 14.77
CA SER A 7 -9.75 3.04 14.85
C SER A 7 -8.44 2.24 14.87
N ASN A 8 -8.47 1.01 15.37
CA ASN A 8 -7.33 0.08 15.32
C ASN A 8 -6.94 -0.26 13.87
N VAL A 9 -7.92 -0.49 12.99
CA VAL A 9 -7.65 -0.77 11.56
C VAL A 9 -7.36 0.52 10.79
N GLU A 10 -7.95 1.64 11.20
CA GLU A 10 -7.58 2.95 10.65
C GLU A 10 -6.12 3.30 11.00
N LEU A 11 -5.65 2.96 12.22
CA LEU A 11 -4.24 3.10 12.57
C LEU A 11 -3.34 2.22 11.71
N LEU A 12 -3.78 0.98 11.42
CA LEU A 12 -3.05 0.12 10.48
C LEU A 12 -2.97 0.73 9.06
N ARG A 13 -4.03 1.37 8.56
CA ARG A 13 -4.00 2.08 7.27
C ARG A 13 -3.01 3.23 7.27
N LEU A 14 -2.99 4.02 8.36
CA LEU A 14 -2.04 5.11 8.54
C LEU A 14 -0.61 4.58 8.52
N LEU A 15 -0.34 3.54 9.31
CA LEU A 15 0.97 2.91 9.37
C LEU A 15 1.38 2.31 8.02
N ALA A 16 0.48 1.59 7.35
CA ALA A 16 0.75 1.02 6.02
C ALA A 16 1.08 2.10 4.98
N MET A 17 0.39 3.26 5.00
CA MET A 17 0.72 4.35 4.11
C MET A 17 2.05 5.01 4.46
N PHE A 18 2.40 5.12 5.74
CA PHE A 18 3.72 5.58 6.15
C PHE A 18 4.82 4.61 5.70
N MET A 19 4.56 3.30 5.78
CA MET A 19 5.45 2.28 5.22
C MET A 19 5.62 2.42 3.69
N VAL A 20 4.57 2.81 2.94
CA VAL A 20 4.68 3.10 1.49
C VAL A 20 5.61 4.28 1.25
N LEU A 21 5.48 5.38 2.00
CA LEU A 21 6.42 6.51 1.92
C LEU A 21 7.85 6.04 2.21
N LEU A 22 8.05 5.34 3.32
CA LEU A 22 9.35 4.86 3.76
C LEU A 22 9.99 3.91 2.73
N LEU A 23 9.21 2.98 2.15
CA LEU A 23 9.66 2.09 1.09
C LEU A 23 10.17 2.88 -0.13
N HIS A 24 9.40 3.85 -0.60
CA HIS A 24 9.78 4.66 -1.76
C HIS A 24 10.97 5.59 -1.44
N ALA A 25 11.09 6.08 -0.20
CA ALA A 25 12.26 6.83 0.23
C ALA A 25 13.52 5.95 0.19
N VAL A 26 13.47 4.76 0.80
CA VAL A 26 14.60 3.81 0.79
C VAL A 26 14.95 3.43 -0.64
N GLN A 27 13.98 3.11 -1.49
CA GLN A 27 14.21 2.79 -2.90
C GLN A 27 14.80 3.94 -3.70
N SER A 28 14.56 5.20 -3.32
CA SER A 28 15.07 6.37 -4.04
C SER A 28 16.58 6.48 -4.02
N PHE A 29 17.26 5.96 -2.99
CA PHE A 29 18.72 5.94 -2.88
C PHE A 29 19.33 4.55 -3.12
N GLN A 30 18.53 3.48 -3.14
CA GLN A 30 18.98 2.14 -3.53
C GLN A 30 19.01 1.93 -5.05
N TRP A 31 18.02 2.46 -5.75
CA TRP A 31 17.83 2.25 -7.20
C TRP A 31 18.03 3.56 -7.97
N PRO A 32 18.77 3.56 -9.06
CA PRO A 32 19.21 2.47 -9.94
C PRO A 32 20.57 1.87 -9.57
N ARG A 33 21.09 2.11 -8.39
CA ARG A 33 22.51 1.97 -8.10
C ARG A 33 22.83 0.80 -7.19
N GLY A 34 22.17 -0.34 -7.21
CA GLY A 34 22.54 -1.54 -6.41
C GLY A 34 23.84 -1.47 -5.58
N GLY A 35 24.74 -0.53 -5.95
CA GLY A 35 26.00 -0.24 -5.33
C GLY A 35 25.95 0.53 -4.00
N PHE A 36 24.90 1.35 -3.72
CA PHE A 36 24.91 2.10 -2.45
C PHE A 36 24.85 1.16 -1.25
N LEU A 37 23.92 0.21 -1.22
CA LEU A 37 23.85 -0.74 -0.13
C LEU A 37 25.07 -1.65 -0.02
N MET A 38 25.62 -2.07 -1.16
CA MET A 38 26.81 -2.92 -1.19
C MET A 38 28.08 -2.21 -0.70
N SER A 39 28.12 -0.87 -0.82
CA SER A 39 29.24 -0.04 -0.34
C SER A 39 29.15 0.33 1.15
N GLN A 40 27.98 0.07 1.79
CA GLN A 40 27.79 0.42 3.20
C GLN A 40 28.35 -0.63 4.15
N PRO A 41 28.74 -0.25 5.38
CA PRO A 41 29.03 -1.22 6.44
C PRO A 41 27.88 -2.21 6.64
N LEU A 42 28.18 -3.47 6.92
CA LEU A 42 27.19 -4.56 7.01
C LEU A 42 25.99 -4.20 7.91
N LEU A 43 26.22 -3.55 9.05
CA LEU A 43 25.15 -3.17 9.97
C LEU A 43 24.19 -2.15 9.36
N VAL A 44 24.71 -1.18 8.60
CA VAL A 44 23.93 -0.17 7.89
C VAL A 44 23.12 -0.84 6.77
N HIS A 45 23.76 -1.71 5.99
CA HIS A 45 23.09 -2.52 4.97
C HIS A 45 21.91 -3.33 5.54
N LEU A 46 22.16 -4.09 6.63
CA LEU A 46 21.11 -4.90 7.27
C LEU A 46 19.99 -4.02 7.83
N GLY A 47 20.30 -2.85 8.39
CA GLY A 47 19.30 -1.90 8.86
C GLY A 47 18.38 -1.40 7.74
N PHE A 48 18.94 -1.00 6.61
CA PHE A 48 18.14 -0.58 5.44
C PHE A 48 17.30 -1.71 4.86
N SER A 49 17.92 -2.87 4.68
CA SER A 49 17.20 -4.05 4.20
C SER A 49 16.05 -4.43 5.13
N PHE A 50 16.25 -4.34 6.45
CA PHE A 50 15.19 -4.60 7.42
C PHE A 50 14.04 -3.57 7.32
N VAL A 51 14.36 -2.28 7.19
CA VAL A 51 13.36 -1.22 6.97
C VAL A 51 12.58 -1.47 5.68
N GLU A 52 13.24 -1.90 4.61
CA GLU A 52 12.58 -2.27 3.37
C GLU A 52 11.65 -3.48 3.57
N MET A 53 12.12 -4.54 4.26
CA MET A 53 11.32 -5.75 4.51
C MET A 53 10.11 -5.52 5.43
N ILE A 54 10.18 -4.63 6.41
CA ILE A 54 9.00 -4.27 7.20
C ILE A 54 8.02 -3.40 6.41
N SER A 55 8.50 -2.68 5.38
CA SER A 55 7.70 -1.70 4.62
C SER A 55 7.04 -2.30 3.38
N VAL A 56 7.65 -3.31 2.75
CA VAL A 56 7.15 -3.93 1.51
C VAL A 56 5.75 -4.53 1.64
N VAL A 57 5.34 -4.92 2.84
CA VAL A 57 4.02 -5.51 3.12
C VAL A 57 2.84 -4.54 2.95
N ALA A 58 3.12 -3.24 2.86
CA ALA A 58 2.12 -2.18 2.94
C ALA A 58 0.98 -2.33 1.92
N VAL A 59 1.30 -2.64 0.66
CA VAL A 59 0.30 -2.85 -0.39
C VAL A 59 -0.58 -4.05 -0.08
N ASN A 60 0.02 -5.17 0.33
CA ASN A 60 -0.71 -6.37 0.71
C ASN A 60 -1.65 -6.09 1.89
N VAL A 61 -1.20 -5.29 2.87
CA VAL A 61 -2.04 -4.86 4.01
C VAL A 61 -3.26 -4.08 3.54
N PHE A 62 -3.14 -3.13 2.60
CA PHE A 62 -4.29 -2.40 2.07
C PHE A 62 -5.32 -3.31 1.41
N VAL A 63 -4.86 -4.27 0.62
CA VAL A 63 -5.75 -5.23 -0.05
C VAL A 63 -6.38 -6.18 0.96
N LEU A 64 -5.61 -6.69 1.93
CA LEU A 64 -6.11 -7.53 3.03
C LEU A 64 -7.16 -6.79 3.89
N ILE A 65 -6.96 -5.50 4.21
CA ILE A 65 -7.97 -4.67 4.90
C ILE A 65 -9.25 -4.60 4.06
N SER A 66 -9.12 -4.40 2.74
CA SER A 66 -10.28 -4.34 1.84
C SER A 66 -11.04 -5.66 1.80
N GLY A 67 -10.34 -6.79 1.76
CA GLY A 67 -10.92 -8.12 1.89
C GLY A 67 -11.55 -8.37 3.26
N TRP A 68 -10.88 -7.96 4.34
CA TRP A 68 -11.37 -8.13 5.70
C TRP A 68 -12.75 -7.52 5.93
N PHE A 69 -13.00 -6.33 5.41
CA PHE A 69 -14.31 -5.68 5.55
C PHE A 69 -15.30 -6.02 4.44
N GLY A 70 -14.83 -6.52 3.32
CA GLY A 70 -15.60 -6.70 2.09
C GLY A 70 -15.89 -5.35 1.41
N ILE A 71 -15.50 -5.22 0.15
CA ILE A 71 -15.84 -4.05 -0.67
C ILE A 71 -17.32 -4.15 -1.05
N ARG A 72 -18.08 -3.08 -0.76
CA ARG A 72 -19.47 -2.93 -1.23
C ARG A 72 -19.51 -1.82 -2.26
N PRO A 73 -19.38 -2.14 -3.55
CA PRO A 73 -19.31 -1.13 -4.59
C PRO A 73 -20.65 -0.41 -4.74
N THR A 74 -20.58 0.91 -4.82
CA THR A 74 -21.70 1.79 -5.12
C THR A 74 -21.26 2.83 -6.12
N MET A 75 -22.16 3.36 -6.96
CA MET A 75 -21.84 4.41 -7.92
C MET A 75 -21.31 5.67 -7.22
N ARG A 76 -21.85 6.00 -6.04
CA ARG A 76 -21.35 7.12 -5.23
C ARG A 76 -19.93 6.85 -4.70
N GLY A 77 -19.63 5.60 -4.29
CA GLY A 77 -18.30 5.18 -3.86
C GLY A 77 -17.28 5.25 -4.99
N LEU A 78 -17.66 4.76 -6.18
CA LEU A 78 -16.85 4.85 -7.39
C LEU A 78 -16.57 6.31 -7.76
N GLY A 79 -17.62 7.14 -7.83
CA GLY A 79 -17.45 8.57 -8.13
C GLY A 79 -16.56 9.30 -7.14
N LYS A 80 -16.67 8.99 -5.84
CA LYS A 80 -15.79 9.56 -4.82
C LYS A 80 -14.32 9.12 -4.99
N PHE A 81 -14.09 7.87 -5.34
CA PHE A 81 -12.76 7.33 -5.59
C PHE A 81 -12.12 7.98 -6.83
N LEU A 82 -12.83 8.02 -7.96
CA LEU A 82 -12.35 8.67 -9.17
C LEU A 82 -12.11 10.17 -8.98
N TYR A 83 -13.03 10.86 -8.30
CA TYR A 83 -12.86 12.27 -7.96
C TYR A 83 -11.60 12.52 -7.12
N GLN A 84 -11.29 11.64 -6.16
CA GLN A 84 -10.07 11.75 -5.37
C GLN A 84 -8.82 11.60 -6.24
N CYS A 85 -8.79 10.63 -7.15
CA CYS A 85 -7.67 10.43 -8.06
C CYS A 85 -7.43 11.67 -8.93
N VAL A 86 -8.47 12.12 -9.64
CA VAL A 86 -8.38 13.30 -10.53
C VAL A 86 -8.02 14.56 -9.76
N PHE A 87 -8.67 14.81 -8.62
CA PHE A 87 -8.40 15.99 -7.79
C PHE A 87 -6.94 16.06 -7.34
N CYS A 88 -6.38 14.94 -6.83
CA CYS A 88 -4.99 14.92 -6.39
C CYS A 88 -4.02 15.14 -7.56
N CYS A 89 -4.25 14.53 -8.73
CA CYS A 89 -3.44 14.76 -9.92
C CYS A 89 -3.48 16.26 -10.33
N LEU A 90 -4.66 16.83 -10.47
CA LEU A 90 -4.81 18.25 -10.84
C LEU A 90 -4.17 19.22 -9.84
N VAL A 91 -4.22 18.92 -8.53
CA VAL A 91 -3.53 19.74 -7.52
C VAL A 91 -2.02 19.67 -7.69
N VAL A 92 -1.46 18.49 -7.94
CA VAL A 92 -0.02 18.36 -8.19
C VAL A 92 0.37 19.09 -9.47
N ASP A 93 -0.36 18.89 -10.58
CA ASP A 93 -0.12 19.58 -11.84
C ASP A 93 -0.17 21.11 -11.68
N ALA A 94 -1.15 21.63 -10.93
CA ALA A 94 -1.27 23.05 -10.66
C ALA A 94 -0.08 23.60 -9.84
N VAL A 95 0.40 22.83 -8.85
CA VAL A 95 1.59 23.22 -8.07
C VAL A 95 2.84 23.22 -8.95
N LEU A 96 3.06 22.18 -9.76
CA LEU A 96 4.21 22.09 -10.67
C LEU A 96 4.22 23.25 -11.68
N TRP A 97 3.07 23.61 -12.21
CA TRP A 97 2.92 24.79 -13.06
C TRP A 97 3.24 26.09 -12.31
N ALA A 98 2.70 26.26 -11.11
CA ALA A 98 2.88 27.49 -10.32
C ALA A 98 4.33 27.72 -9.92
N VAL A 99 5.13 26.65 -9.73
CA VAL A 99 6.57 26.75 -9.43
C VAL A 99 7.45 26.76 -10.70
N GLY A 100 6.85 26.76 -11.88
CA GLY A 100 7.56 26.77 -13.17
C GLY A 100 8.29 25.46 -13.52
N ALA A 101 7.96 24.37 -12.83
CA ALA A 101 8.59 23.05 -13.07
C ALA A 101 8.02 22.36 -14.33
N GLU A 102 6.75 22.59 -14.65
CA GLU A 102 6.08 22.04 -15.83
C GLU A 102 5.11 23.06 -16.44
N ASN A 103 4.86 22.94 -17.74
CA ASN A 103 3.85 23.74 -18.43
C ASN A 103 2.51 23.03 -18.47
N LEU A 104 1.42 23.72 -18.17
CA LEU A 104 0.08 23.17 -18.34
C LEU A 104 -0.16 22.82 -19.79
N SER A 105 -0.53 21.57 -20.05
CA SER A 105 -0.84 21.06 -21.39
C SER A 105 -2.15 20.27 -21.38
N PHE A 106 -2.76 20.15 -22.55
CA PHE A 106 -3.92 19.28 -22.73
C PHE A 106 -3.59 17.81 -22.40
N SER A 107 -2.36 17.37 -22.69
CA SER A 107 -1.90 16.01 -22.36
C SER A 107 -1.94 15.74 -20.85
N MET A 108 -1.48 16.69 -20.01
CA MET A 108 -1.53 16.55 -18.56
C MET A 108 -2.96 16.37 -18.05
N LEU A 109 -3.89 17.23 -18.52
CA LEU A 109 -5.30 17.10 -18.18
C LEU A 109 -5.87 15.75 -18.61
N PHE A 110 -5.57 15.32 -19.84
CA PHE A 110 -6.01 14.03 -20.35
C PHE A 110 -5.47 12.87 -19.50
N GLU A 111 -4.20 12.91 -19.09
CA GLU A 111 -3.58 11.89 -18.25
C GLU A 111 -4.17 11.86 -16.83
N ALA A 112 -4.49 13.02 -16.24
CA ALA A 112 -5.18 13.11 -14.96
C ALA A 112 -6.57 12.45 -15.02
N PHE A 113 -7.39 12.78 -16.05
CA PHE A 113 -8.73 12.21 -16.20
C PHE A 113 -8.74 10.75 -16.62
N THR A 114 -7.69 10.26 -17.30
CA THR A 114 -7.53 8.85 -17.67
C THR A 114 -6.79 8.04 -16.61
N LEU A 115 -6.46 8.62 -15.47
CA LEU A 115 -5.76 8.00 -14.34
C LEU A 115 -4.32 7.52 -14.65
N ARG A 116 -3.73 7.98 -15.75
CA ARG A 116 -2.36 7.58 -16.15
C ARG A 116 -1.29 8.09 -15.17
N GLN A 117 -1.57 9.18 -14.47
CA GLN A 117 -0.67 9.75 -13.46
C GLN A 117 -0.74 9.04 -12.10
N THR A 118 -1.65 8.07 -11.91
CA THR A 118 -1.91 7.46 -10.59
C THR A 118 -1.07 6.20 -10.29
N GLY A 119 -0.21 5.78 -11.22
CA GLY A 119 0.60 4.58 -11.08
C GLY A 119 -0.22 3.27 -11.15
N TRP A 120 0.46 2.15 -10.97
CA TRP A 120 -0.08 0.80 -11.19
C TRP A 120 -1.16 0.37 -10.16
N PHE A 121 -1.08 0.88 -8.93
CA PHE A 121 -1.98 0.43 -7.84
C PHE A 121 -3.43 0.82 -8.11
N VAL A 122 -3.68 2.03 -8.60
CA VAL A 122 -5.05 2.54 -8.80
C VAL A 122 -5.82 1.74 -9.83
N PRO A 123 -5.32 1.44 -11.03
CA PRO A 123 -6.00 0.56 -11.97
C PRO A 123 -6.30 -0.83 -11.40
N SER A 124 -5.32 -1.46 -10.75
CA SER A 124 -5.48 -2.79 -10.16
C SER A 124 -6.54 -2.78 -9.04
N TYR A 125 -6.55 -1.75 -8.20
CA TYR A 125 -7.54 -1.60 -7.14
C TYR A 125 -8.94 -1.26 -7.67
N LEU A 126 -9.04 -0.43 -8.71
CA LEU A 126 -10.29 -0.14 -9.40
C LEU A 126 -10.91 -1.41 -9.99
N LEU A 127 -10.11 -2.24 -10.64
CA LEU A 127 -10.57 -3.55 -11.14
C LEU A 127 -11.02 -4.47 -9.99
N LEU A 128 -10.30 -4.50 -8.86
CA LEU A 128 -10.74 -5.23 -7.67
C LEU A 128 -12.08 -4.69 -7.14
N PHE A 129 -12.25 -3.37 -7.11
CA PHE A 129 -13.51 -2.74 -6.69
C PHE A 129 -14.67 -3.18 -7.60
N LEU A 130 -14.47 -3.19 -8.91
CA LEU A 130 -15.48 -3.60 -9.89
C LEU A 130 -15.77 -5.12 -9.80
N LEU A 131 -14.76 -5.96 -9.55
CA LEU A 131 -14.91 -7.41 -9.43
C LEU A 131 -15.48 -7.83 -8.07
N SER A 132 -15.43 -6.96 -7.07
CA SER A 132 -15.80 -7.32 -5.68
C SER A 132 -17.21 -7.91 -5.52
N PRO A 133 -18.27 -7.56 -6.31
CA PRO A 133 -19.56 -8.25 -6.20
C PRO A 133 -19.47 -9.74 -6.49
N VAL A 134 -18.69 -10.12 -7.50
CA VAL A 134 -18.50 -11.54 -7.89
C VAL A 134 -17.73 -12.27 -6.80
N LEU A 135 -16.65 -11.66 -6.29
CA LEU A 135 -15.87 -12.24 -5.19
C LEU A 135 -16.69 -12.39 -3.90
N ASN A 136 -17.52 -11.41 -3.59
CA ASN A 136 -18.43 -11.49 -2.42
C ASN A 136 -19.48 -12.59 -2.60
N ALA A 137 -20.12 -12.70 -3.76
CA ALA A 137 -21.08 -13.76 -4.06
C ALA A 137 -20.44 -15.15 -3.92
N TYR A 138 -19.22 -15.34 -4.44
CA TYR A 138 -18.45 -16.56 -4.26
C TYR A 138 -18.20 -16.87 -2.78
N VAL A 139 -17.74 -15.89 -1.98
CA VAL A 139 -17.47 -16.07 -0.54
C VAL A 139 -18.76 -16.41 0.23
N GLU A 140 -19.89 -15.83 -0.15
CA GLU A 140 -21.19 -16.08 0.52
C GLU A 140 -21.75 -17.47 0.23
N THR A 141 -21.54 -18.01 -0.97
CA THR A 141 -22.11 -19.28 -1.43
C THR A 141 -21.20 -20.50 -1.23
N ALA A 142 -19.86 -20.33 -1.34
CA ALA A 142 -18.94 -21.45 -1.21
C ALA A 142 -18.69 -21.83 0.27
N ASP A 143 -18.62 -23.15 0.52
CA ASP A 143 -18.27 -23.71 1.83
C ASP A 143 -16.78 -23.54 2.17
N GLU A 144 -16.40 -23.83 3.43
CA GLU A 144 -15.01 -23.71 3.91
C GLU A 144 -14.03 -24.52 3.07
N GLN A 145 -14.41 -25.75 2.69
CA GLN A 145 -13.52 -26.66 1.97
C GLN A 145 -13.26 -26.17 0.54
N THR A 146 -14.30 -25.70 -0.14
CA THR A 146 -14.19 -25.13 -1.49
C THR A 146 -13.34 -23.85 -1.48
N GLN A 147 -13.60 -22.93 -0.54
CA GLN A 147 -12.80 -21.70 -0.42
C GLN A 147 -11.32 -22.02 -0.13
N ARG A 148 -11.05 -22.98 0.76
CA ARG A 148 -9.70 -23.44 1.08
C ARG A 148 -8.99 -24.03 -0.15
N ARG A 149 -9.65 -24.88 -0.93
CA ARG A 149 -9.09 -25.47 -2.16
C ARG A 149 -8.75 -24.38 -3.18
N VAL A 150 -9.66 -23.45 -3.43
CA VAL A 150 -9.43 -22.35 -4.37
C VAL A 150 -8.27 -21.47 -3.91
N LEU A 151 -8.20 -21.11 -2.62
CA LEU A 151 -7.09 -20.33 -2.07
C LEU A 151 -5.75 -21.06 -2.23
N ILE A 152 -5.67 -22.34 -1.87
CA ILE A 152 -4.46 -23.14 -2.05
C ILE A 152 -4.04 -23.14 -3.51
N SER A 153 -4.96 -23.42 -4.45
CA SER A 153 -4.67 -23.44 -5.88
C SER A 153 -4.15 -22.08 -6.39
N LEU A 154 -4.79 -20.97 -5.98
CA LEU A 154 -4.39 -19.62 -6.35
C LEU A 154 -3.02 -19.25 -5.78
N PHE A 155 -2.76 -19.56 -4.50
CA PHE A 155 -1.45 -19.27 -3.89
C PHE A 155 -0.34 -20.18 -4.41
N VAL A 156 -0.61 -21.44 -4.77
CA VAL A 156 0.33 -22.29 -5.47
C VAL A 156 0.63 -21.72 -6.86
N ALA A 157 -0.40 -21.32 -7.61
CA ALA A 157 -0.21 -20.69 -8.90
C ALA A 157 0.60 -19.37 -8.79
N GLN A 158 0.30 -18.53 -7.80
CA GLN A 158 1.03 -17.27 -7.57
C GLN A 158 2.48 -17.51 -7.10
N SER A 159 2.68 -18.36 -6.08
CA SER A 159 3.97 -18.51 -5.41
C SER A 159 4.89 -19.48 -6.14
N VAL A 160 4.37 -20.55 -6.73
CA VAL A 160 5.17 -21.50 -7.50
C VAL A 160 5.14 -21.13 -8.98
N GLY A 161 3.97 -21.03 -9.56
CA GLY A 161 3.82 -20.81 -11.01
C GLY A 161 4.32 -19.44 -11.46
N ALA A 162 3.90 -18.35 -10.80
CA ALA A 162 4.29 -17.00 -11.22
C ALA A 162 5.62 -16.55 -10.60
N PHE A 163 5.81 -16.74 -9.29
CA PHE A 163 6.98 -16.22 -8.58
C PHE A 163 8.25 -17.06 -8.84
N VAL A 164 8.17 -18.39 -8.77
CA VAL A 164 9.33 -19.29 -8.97
C VAL A 164 9.53 -19.63 -10.44
N LEU A 165 8.50 -20.23 -11.07
CA LEU A 165 8.60 -20.77 -12.44
C LEU A 165 8.40 -19.72 -13.55
N LYS A 166 7.80 -18.57 -13.22
CA LYS A 166 7.52 -17.44 -14.15
C LYS A 166 6.62 -17.83 -15.35
N ILE A 167 5.79 -18.86 -15.18
CA ILE A 167 4.88 -19.35 -16.24
C ILE A 167 3.51 -18.63 -16.23
N PHE A 168 3.11 -17.98 -15.12
CA PHE A 168 1.84 -17.26 -15.01
C PHE A 168 2.09 -15.75 -14.89
N ALA A 169 2.29 -15.10 -16.03
CA ALA A 169 2.58 -13.65 -16.11
C ALA A 169 1.46 -12.76 -15.55
N ASP A 170 0.20 -13.24 -15.60
CA ASP A 170 -0.98 -12.48 -15.17
C ASP A 170 -0.98 -12.12 -13.68
N PHE A 171 -0.26 -12.85 -12.85
CA PHE A 171 -0.05 -12.47 -11.45
C PHE A 171 0.87 -11.23 -11.32
N ASN A 172 1.67 -10.95 -12.35
CA ASN A 172 2.56 -9.78 -12.42
C ASN A 172 3.28 -9.49 -11.11
N TYR A 173 3.86 -10.51 -10.48
CA TYR A 173 4.62 -10.39 -9.22
C TYR A 173 3.88 -9.72 -8.04
N GLY A 174 2.56 -9.73 -8.07
CA GLY A 174 1.72 -9.08 -7.07
C GLY A 174 1.14 -7.72 -7.50
N TYR A 175 1.47 -7.23 -8.68
CA TYR A 175 1.02 -5.92 -9.20
C TYR A 175 -0.29 -6.00 -10.00
N SER A 176 -1.06 -7.08 -9.90
CA SER A 176 -2.23 -7.34 -10.72
C SER A 176 -3.52 -7.52 -9.94
N LEU A 177 -4.65 -7.40 -10.66
CA LEU A 177 -5.97 -7.75 -10.13
C LEU A 177 -6.00 -9.17 -9.57
N LEU A 178 -5.37 -10.14 -10.24
CA LEU A 178 -5.42 -11.55 -9.82
C LEU A 178 -4.74 -11.75 -8.45
N SER A 179 -3.58 -11.13 -8.25
CA SER A 179 -2.90 -11.13 -6.95
C SER A 179 -3.72 -10.41 -5.87
N PHE A 180 -4.39 -9.32 -6.23
CA PHE A 180 -5.28 -8.60 -5.31
C PHE A 180 -6.50 -9.44 -4.93
N ALA A 181 -7.08 -10.18 -5.88
CA ALA A 181 -8.17 -11.11 -5.62
C ALA A 181 -7.76 -12.24 -4.66
N CYS A 182 -6.52 -12.78 -4.81
CA CYS A 182 -5.98 -13.78 -3.88
C CYS A 182 -5.93 -13.24 -2.44
N LEU A 183 -5.38 -12.04 -2.24
CA LEU A 183 -5.29 -11.40 -0.92
C LEU A 183 -6.68 -11.06 -0.37
N TYR A 184 -7.58 -10.58 -1.21
CA TYR A 184 -8.96 -10.28 -0.84
C TYR A 184 -9.69 -11.52 -0.32
N LEU A 185 -9.63 -12.62 -1.07
CA LEU A 185 -10.24 -13.90 -0.69
C LEU A 185 -9.57 -14.49 0.55
N LEU A 186 -8.24 -14.36 0.69
CA LEU A 186 -7.51 -14.81 1.88
C LEU A 186 -8.03 -14.11 3.15
N ALA A 187 -8.20 -12.79 3.11
CA ALA A 187 -8.69 -12.03 4.25
C ALA A 187 -10.14 -12.41 4.62
N GLN A 188 -11.00 -12.62 3.62
CA GLN A 188 -12.38 -13.09 3.82
C GLN A 188 -12.41 -14.49 4.44
N TYR A 189 -11.62 -15.43 3.91
CA TYR A 189 -11.51 -16.78 4.42
C TYR A 189 -11.06 -16.82 5.88
N VAL A 190 -9.98 -16.09 6.19
CA VAL A 190 -9.44 -16.03 7.56
C VAL A 190 -10.48 -15.43 8.50
N ARG A 191 -11.14 -14.35 8.11
CA ARG A 191 -12.18 -13.72 8.93
C ARG A 191 -13.36 -14.64 9.18
N ARG A 192 -13.78 -15.41 8.17
CA ARG A 192 -15.00 -16.22 8.23
C ARG A 192 -14.78 -17.54 8.98
N PHE A 193 -13.66 -18.21 8.75
CA PHE A 193 -13.47 -19.60 9.20
C PHE A 193 -12.34 -19.77 10.22
N GLN A 194 -11.38 -18.86 10.29
CA GLN A 194 -10.19 -19.08 11.11
C GLN A 194 -10.16 -18.24 12.38
N LEU A 195 -11.03 -17.23 12.55
CA LEU A 195 -10.98 -16.32 13.70
C LEU A 195 -11.07 -17.04 15.05
N GLN A 196 -11.95 -18.03 15.18
CA GLN A 196 -12.11 -18.77 16.45
C GLN A 196 -10.86 -19.57 16.80
N ARG A 197 -10.20 -20.21 15.81
CA ARG A 197 -8.94 -20.96 16.00
C ARG A 197 -7.80 -20.00 16.36
N LEU A 198 -7.70 -18.89 15.64
CA LEU A 198 -6.68 -17.88 15.88
C LEU A 198 -6.91 -17.11 17.20
N ALA A 199 -8.14 -17.01 17.70
CA ALA A 199 -8.45 -16.33 18.96
C ALA A 199 -7.69 -16.89 20.17
N ARG A 200 -7.29 -18.14 20.13
CA ARG A 200 -6.48 -18.80 21.18
C ARG A 200 -5.03 -18.27 21.26
N LEU A 201 -4.54 -17.65 20.20
CA LEU A 201 -3.18 -17.12 20.14
C LEU A 201 -3.14 -15.69 20.72
N ARG A 202 -2.08 -15.33 21.43
CA ARG A 202 -1.86 -13.98 21.94
C ARG A 202 -1.60 -13.00 20.80
N SER A 203 -2.01 -11.73 20.93
CA SER A 203 -1.75 -10.70 19.91
C SER A 203 -0.26 -10.53 19.63
N SER A 204 0.59 -10.60 20.67
CA SER A 204 2.05 -10.53 20.55
C SER A 204 2.65 -11.62 19.64
N PHE A 205 2.00 -12.79 19.52
CA PHE A 205 2.44 -13.83 18.59
C PHE A 205 2.44 -13.37 17.12
N PHE A 206 1.46 -12.54 16.73
CA PHE A 206 1.42 -12.01 15.36
C PHE A 206 2.48 -10.93 15.12
N LEU A 207 2.85 -10.14 16.16
CA LEU A 207 4.03 -9.26 16.06
C LEU A 207 5.32 -10.05 15.95
N LEU A 208 5.45 -11.15 16.69
CA LEU A 208 6.60 -12.02 16.58
C LEU A 208 6.74 -12.60 15.16
N ILE A 209 5.62 -13.05 14.55
CA ILE A 209 5.62 -13.50 13.15
C ILE A 209 6.03 -12.33 12.24
N PHE A 210 5.44 -11.14 12.41
CA PHE A 210 5.72 -9.98 11.56
C PHE A 210 7.22 -9.62 11.56
N PHE A 211 7.82 -9.45 12.74
CA PHE A 211 9.24 -9.09 12.86
C PHE A 211 10.17 -10.26 12.57
N GLY A 212 9.80 -11.48 12.97
CA GLY A 212 10.59 -12.68 12.68
C GLY A 212 10.69 -12.99 11.20
N VAL A 213 9.56 -12.84 10.46
CA VAL A 213 9.56 -12.99 9.00
C VAL A 213 10.32 -11.83 8.33
N ALA A 214 10.21 -10.60 8.85
CA ALA A 214 10.99 -9.47 8.34
C ALA A 214 12.50 -9.72 8.50
N LEU A 215 12.93 -10.22 9.66
CA LEU A 215 14.33 -10.57 9.91
C LEU A 215 14.81 -11.71 8.99
N LEU A 216 14.03 -12.79 8.89
CA LEU A 216 14.33 -13.89 7.96
C LEU A 216 14.45 -13.36 6.52
N HIS A 217 13.52 -12.51 6.10
CA HIS A 217 13.49 -11.93 4.76
C HIS A 217 14.71 -11.03 4.52
N THR A 218 15.13 -10.26 5.53
CA THR A 218 16.35 -9.43 5.48
C THR A 218 17.59 -10.31 5.30
N LEU A 219 17.72 -11.39 6.07
CA LEU A 219 18.86 -12.30 5.98
C LEU A 219 18.91 -13.00 4.62
N VAL A 220 17.80 -13.59 4.19
CA VAL A 220 17.69 -14.26 2.87
C VAL A 220 17.94 -13.27 1.74
N GLY A 221 17.38 -12.06 1.82
CA GLY A 221 17.59 -10.98 0.85
C GLY A 221 19.05 -10.54 0.78
N SER A 222 19.71 -10.37 1.92
CA SER A 222 21.13 -9.99 1.97
C SER A 222 22.03 -11.09 1.39
N ILE A 223 21.78 -12.35 1.74
CA ILE A 223 22.49 -13.51 1.15
C ILE A 223 22.28 -13.52 -0.38
N ALA A 224 21.06 -13.29 -0.84
CA ALA A 224 20.75 -13.24 -2.27
C ALA A 224 21.46 -12.08 -2.97
N LEU A 225 21.52 -10.90 -2.35
CA LEU A 225 22.21 -9.74 -2.91
C LEU A 225 23.71 -9.96 -3.07
N PHE A 226 24.37 -10.43 -2.02
CA PHE A 226 25.82 -10.66 -2.03
C PHE A 226 26.24 -11.91 -2.80
N GLY A 227 25.41 -12.97 -2.80
CA GLY A 227 25.72 -14.22 -3.49
C GLY A 227 25.29 -14.28 -4.96
N PHE A 228 24.16 -13.67 -5.30
CA PHE A 228 23.53 -13.81 -6.62
C PHE A 228 23.21 -12.48 -7.30
N GLY A 229 23.42 -11.35 -6.60
CA GLY A 229 23.28 -10.02 -7.14
C GLY A 229 21.85 -9.44 -7.01
N SER A 230 21.73 -8.16 -7.43
CA SER A 230 20.53 -7.35 -7.20
C SER A 230 19.25 -7.88 -7.85
N LYS A 231 19.34 -8.60 -8.97
CA LYS A 231 18.15 -9.15 -9.64
C LYS A 231 17.45 -10.22 -8.80
N VAL A 232 18.20 -11.07 -8.11
CA VAL A 232 17.65 -12.11 -7.24
C VAL A 232 17.08 -11.47 -5.97
N PHE A 233 17.79 -10.50 -5.39
CA PHE A 233 17.28 -9.71 -4.27
C PHE A 233 15.92 -9.06 -4.60
N GLN A 234 15.81 -8.38 -5.76
CA GLN A 234 14.55 -7.77 -6.20
C GLN A 234 13.39 -8.75 -6.30
N GLN A 235 13.64 -9.99 -6.73
CA GLN A 235 12.60 -11.01 -6.80
C GLN A 235 12.07 -11.40 -5.42
N ILE A 236 12.93 -11.47 -4.42
CA ILE A 236 12.55 -11.88 -3.06
C ILE A 236 11.58 -10.87 -2.41
N ILE A 237 11.74 -9.58 -2.70
CA ILE A 237 10.92 -8.49 -2.13
C ILE A 237 9.60 -8.22 -2.87
N LEU A 238 9.21 -9.06 -3.83
CA LEU A 238 7.97 -8.85 -4.59
C LEU A 238 6.71 -9.13 -3.72
N TYR A 239 5.61 -8.44 -4.04
CA TYR A 239 4.35 -8.56 -3.29
C TYR A 239 3.73 -9.97 -3.34
N SER A 240 4.05 -10.76 -4.36
CA SER A 240 3.63 -12.17 -4.48
C SER A 240 4.48 -13.14 -3.65
N SER A 241 5.56 -12.69 -3.01
CA SER A 241 6.39 -13.52 -2.13
C SER A 241 5.55 -14.07 -0.97
N PRO A 242 5.59 -15.39 -0.70
CA PRO A 242 4.89 -15.97 0.44
C PRO A 242 5.26 -15.32 1.78
N LEU A 243 6.51 -14.89 1.95
CA LEU A 243 6.98 -14.21 3.16
C LEU A 243 6.26 -12.86 3.34
N VAL A 244 6.13 -12.08 2.26
CA VAL A 244 5.41 -10.79 2.28
C VAL A 244 3.92 -11.00 2.60
N VAL A 245 3.29 -12.03 2.03
CA VAL A 245 1.88 -12.35 2.30
C VAL A 245 1.67 -12.74 3.76
N VAL A 246 2.49 -13.65 4.31
CA VAL A 246 2.40 -14.09 5.71
C VAL A 246 2.63 -12.92 6.66
N GLN A 247 3.63 -12.11 6.39
CA GLN A 247 3.97 -10.94 7.19
C GLN A 247 2.84 -9.90 7.18
N ALA A 248 2.24 -9.60 6.02
CA ALA A 248 1.11 -8.69 5.89
C ALA A 248 -0.13 -9.19 6.64
N LEU A 249 -0.43 -10.49 6.53
CA LEU A 249 -1.54 -11.12 7.24
C LEU A 249 -1.33 -11.08 8.77
N ALA A 250 -0.12 -11.36 9.24
CA ALA A 250 0.23 -11.28 10.65
C ALA A 250 0.00 -9.86 11.21
N LEU A 251 0.43 -8.83 10.47
CA LEU A 251 0.21 -7.44 10.86
C LEU A 251 -1.28 -7.09 10.92
N LEU A 252 -2.09 -7.50 9.93
CA LEU A 252 -3.54 -7.33 9.96
C LEU A 252 -4.16 -8.01 11.20
N LEU A 253 -3.80 -9.27 11.48
CA LEU A 253 -4.33 -10.03 12.61
C LEU A 253 -3.94 -9.43 13.96
N TYR A 254 -2.77 -8.84 14.08
CA TYR A 254 -2.39 -8.06 15.26
C TYR A 254 -3.33 -6.89 15.48
N PHE A 255 -3.48 -6.02 14.47
CA PHE A 255 -4.27 -4.79 14.58
C PHE A 255 -5.77 -5.06 14.77
N THR A 256 -6.32 -6.09 14.14
CA THR A 256 -7.75 -6.43 14.31
C THR A 256 -8.12 -6.85 15.74
N ARG A 257 -7.14 -7.13 16.59
CA ARG A 257 -7.31 -7.52 18.00
C ARG A 257 -7.07 -6.39 18.99
N GLN A 258 -6.57 -5.25 18.52
CA GLN A 258 -6.36 -4.11 19.38
C GLN A 258 -7.68 -3.37 19.60
N THR A 259 -7.85 -2.82 20.79
CA THR A 259 -8.96 -1.92 21.12
C THR A 259 -8.45 -0.48 21.07
N LEU A 260 -8.92 0.29 20.10
CA LEU A 260 -8.59 1.71 19.97
C LEU A 260 -9.83 2.48 19.53
N SER A 261 -10.07 3.61 20.18
CA SER A 261 -11.07 4.59 19.76
C SER A 261 -10.41 5.96 19.72
N SER A 262 -10.24 6.52 18.51
CA SER A 262 -9.60 7.81 18.31
C SER A 262 -10.16 8.50 17.06
N THR A 263 -10.76 9.65 17.27
CA THR A 263 -11.29 10.50 16.20
C THR A 263 -10.16 11.07 15.34
N LEU A 264 -9.02 11.40 15.96
CA LEU A 264 -7.83 11.92 15.28
C LEU A 264 -7.26 10.88 14.30
N VAL A 265 -7.04 9.64 14.78
CA VAL A 265 -6.58 8.53 13.94
C VAL A 265 -7.53 8.31 12.77
N ASN A 266 -8.83 8.29 13.02
CA ASN A 266 -9.84 8.10 11.97
C ASN A 266 -9.84 9.23 10.94
N ARG A 267 -9.59 10.48 11.38
CA ARG A 267 -9.52 11.65 10.49
C ARG A 267 -8.29 11.62 9.60
N ILE A 268 -7.11 11.37 10.16
CA ILE A 268 -5.84 11.29 9.43
C ILE A 268 -5.86 10.11 8.45
N ALA A 269 -6.28 8.94 8.91
CA ALA A 269 -6.35 7.73 8.08
C ALA A 269 -7.30 7.88 6.89
N ALA A 270 -8.34 8.69 7.02
CA ALA A 270 -9.26 8.96 5.90
C ALA A 270 -8.58 9.69 4.72
N GLY A 271 -7.49 10.41 4.96
CA GLY A 271 -6.66 11.08 3.94
C GLY A 271 -5.47 10.24 3.44
N SER A 272 -5.22 9.05 4.01
CA SER A 272 -4.02 8.25 3.69
C SER A 272 -3.85 7.96 2.21
N PHE A 273 -4.93 7.76 1.46
CA PHE A 273 -4.83 7.44 0.03
C PHE A 273 -4.32 8.62 -0.81
N ALA A 274 -4.60 9.87 -0.41
CA ALA A 274 -4.04 11.05 -1.07
C ALA A 274 -2.51 11.11 -0.95
N VAL A 275 -1.95 10.57 0.14
CA VAL A 275 -0.50 10.48 0.31
C VAL A 275 0.12 9.68 -0.84
N TYR A 276 -0.48 8.53 -1.19
CA TYR A 276 -0.02 7.74 -2.33
C TYR A 276 -0.13 8.51 -3.65
N LEU A 277 -1.30 9.10 -3.93
CA LEU A 277 -1.57 9.79 -5.19
C LEU A 277 -0.62 10.97 -5.43
N ILE A 278 -0.29 11.72 -4.37
CA ILE A 278 0.53 12.93 -4.48
C ILE A 278 2.01 12.60 -4.62
N HIS A 279 2.60 11.78 -3.70
CA HIS A 279 4.03 11.52 -3.76
C HIS A 279 4.47 10.61 -4.90
N GLN A 280 3.56 9.79 -5.44
CA GLN A 280 3.81 8.91 -6.60
C GLN A 280 3.40 9.53 -7.94
N HIS A 281 2.83 10.73 -7.92
CA HIS A 281 2.57 11.48 -9.16
C HIS A 281 3.86 11.62 -9.98
N PRO A 282 3.85 11.37 -11.30
CA PRO A 282 5.07 11.39 -12.14
C PRO A 282 5.91 12.64 -11.97
N GLY A 283 5.28 13.82 -11.92
CA GLY A 283 5.99 15.09 -11.71
C GLY A 283 6.45 15.34 -10.28
N ALA A 284 5.76 14.84 -9.24
CA ALA A 284 6.16 15.01 -7.84
C ALA A 284 7.22 14.02 -7.37
N ARG A 285 7.23 12.81 -7.93
CA ARG A 285 8.13 11.71 -7.54
C ARG A 285 9.63 12.07 -7.61
N PRO A 286 10.14 12.77 -8.64
CA PRO A 286 11.55 13.18 -8.69
C PRO A 286 11.93 14.12 -7.55
N PHE A 287 11.06 15.08 -7.20
CA PHE A 287 11.26 16.00 -6.06
C PHE A 287 11.28 15.25 -4.74
N TYR A 288 10.31 14.38 -4.53
CA TYR A 288 10.25 13.51 -3.35
C TYR A 288 11.53 12.70 -3.20
N ALA A 289 11.98 12.02 -4.24
CA ALA A 289 13.20 11.22 -4.24
C ALA A 289 14.45 12.05 -3.95
N SER A 290 14.60 13.23 -4.58
CA SER A 290 15.73 14.13 -4.38
C SER A 290 15.83 14.61 -2.94
N ILE A 291 14.71 14.98 -2.31
CA ILE A 291 14.69 15.43 -0.91
C ILE A 291 15.01 14.27 0.05
N CYS A 292 14.46 13.06 -0.21
CA CYS A 292 14.80 11.89 0.59
C CYS A 292 16.31 11.55 0.52
N GLN A 293 16.90 11.63 -0.67
CA GLN A 293 18.34 11.44 -0.86
C GLN A 293 19.15 12.47 -0.08
N LYS A 294 18.84 13.75 -0.21
CA LYS A 294 19.55 14.83 0.51
C LYS A 294 19.41 14.69 2.02
N ALA A 295 18.19 14.44 2.51
CA ALA A 295 17.93 14.31 3.95
C ALA A 295 18.75 13.18 4.59
N PHE A 296 18.98 12.09 3.84
CA PHE A 296 19.69 10.93 4.36
C PHE A 296 21.19 10.94 4.03
N MET A 297 21.59 11.26 2.79
CA MET A 297 22.96 11.06 2.31
C MET A 297 23.90 12.22 2.69
N ASP A 298 23.37 13.42 2.93
CA ASP A 298 24.15 14.61 3.26
C ASP A 298 24.45 14.73 4.76
N ALA A 299 24.03 13.75 5.58
CA ALA A 299 24.21 13.74 7.04
C ALA A 299 24.76 12.40 7.54
N PRO A 300 25.36 12.35 8.75
CA PRO A 300 25.66 11.09 9.41
C PRO A 300 24.41 10.21 9.57
N PRO A 301 24.55 8.86 9.65
CA PRO A 301 23.40 7.94 9.56
C PRO A 301 22.24 8.23 10.53
N ALA A 302 22.52 8.53 11.81
CA ALA A 302 21.46 8.76 12.79
C ALA A 302 20.73 10.13 12.60
N PRO A 303 21.42 11.28 12.45
CA PRO A 303 20.78 12.53 12.06
C PRO A 303 20.07 12.46 10.71
N GLY A 304 20.65 11.79 9.71
CA GLY A 304 20.03 11.59 8.40
C GLY A 304 18.73 10.79 8.47
N ALA A 305 18.70 9.70 9.25
CA ALA A 305 17.49 8.94 9.49
C ALA A 305 16.41 9.79 10.20
N ALA A 306 16.78 10.60 11.19
CA ALA A 306 15.85 11.49 11.87
C ALA A 306 15.30 12.57 10.93
N ALA A 307 16.13 13.18 10.11
CA ALA A 307 15.71 14.17 9.11
C ALA A 307 14.78 13.55 8.07
N LEU A 308 15.10 12.35 7.59
CA LEU A 308 14.23 11.60 6.68
C LEU A 308 12.86 11.32 7.30
N LEU A 309 12.81 10.78 8.51
CA LEU A 309 11.54 10.50 9.20
C LEU A 309 10.70 11.76 9.40
N LEU A 310 11.33 12.88 9.79
CA LEU A 310 10.64 14.17 9.91
C LEU A 310 10.05 14.61 8.55
N TRP A 311 10.84 14.51 7.49
CA TRP A 311 10.38 14.82 6.14
C TRP A 311 9.17 13.95 5.73
N LEU A 312 9.22 12.64 5.97
CA LEU A 312 8.11 11.74 5.67
C LEU A 312 6.84 12.11 6.45
N CYS A 313 6.97 12.52 7.72
CA CYS A 313 5.86 13.04 8.51
C CYS A 313 5.27 14.33 7.90
N VAL A 314 6.10 15.26 7.48
CA VAL A 314 5.67 16.51 6.82
C VAL A 314 4.92 16.18 5.52
N VAL A 315 5.49 15.35 4.64
CA VAL A 315 4.82 14.91 3.40
C VAL A 315 3.47 14.28 3.71
N TYR A 316 3.41 13.40 4.70
CA TYR A 316 2.17 12.75 5.09
C TYR A 316 1.10 13.77 5.49
N LEU A 317 1.43 14.69 6.38
CA LEU A 317 0.49 15.69 6.90
C LEU A 317 0.03 16.68 5.82
N VAL A 318 0.94 17.12 4.94
CA VAL A 318 0.59 17.99 3.80
C VAL A 318 -0.41 17.28 2.87
N CYS A 319 -0.14 16.03 2.50
CA CYS A 319 -1.05 15.26 1.64
C CYS A 319 -2.44 15.03 2.29
N VAL A 320 -2.48 14.78 3.61
CA VAL A 320 -3.75 14.69 4.35
C VAL A 320 -4.48 16.03 4.34
N GLY A 321 -3.76 17.16 4.49
CA GLY A 321 -4.33 18.51 4.36
C GLY A 321 -4.96 18.75 2.99
N VAL A 322 -4.30 18.35 1.92
CA VAL A 322 -4.85 18.41 0.54
C VAL A 322 -6.14 17.57 0.44
N ASP A 323 -6.18 16.38 1.07
CA ASP A 323 -7.40 15.55 1.07
C ASP A 323 -8.55 16.17 1.87
N GLU A 324 -8.28 16.97 2.89
CA GLU A 324 -9.34 17.72 3.59
C GLU A 324 -10.01 18.75 2.63
N LEU A 325 -9.22 19.47 1.82
CA LEU A 325 -9.74 20.37 0.79
C LEU A 325 -10.60 19.63 -0.24
N ARG A 326 -10.11 18.48 -0.71
CA ARG A 326 -10.88 17.61 -1.61
C ARG A 326 -12.21 17.16 -0.99
N ARG A 327 -12.20 16.79 0.30
CA ARG A 327 -13.44 16.37 1.00
C ARG A 327 -14.44 17.52 1.07
N ALA A 328 -13.98 18.71 1.41
CA ALA A 328 -14.82 19.91 1.45
C ALA A 328 -15.41 20.22 0.07
N SER A 329 -14.60 20.18 -1.00
CA SER A 329 -15.06 20.41 -2.37
C SER A 329 -16.09 19.37 -2.84
N TRP A 330 -15.90 18.08 -2.49
CA TRP A 330 -16.86 17.02 -2.79
C TRP A 330 -18.22 17.24 -2.12
N GLU A 331 -18.23 17.69 -0.86
CA GLU A 331 -19.47 17.99 -0.13
C GLU A 331 -20.21 19.20 -0.73
N LEU A 332 -19.48 20.23 -1.16
CA LEU A 332 -20.04 21.37 -1.86
C LEU A 332 -20.71 20.97 -3.18
N LEU A 333 -20.05 20.10 -3.97
CA LEU A 333 -20.63 19.58 -5.22
C LEU A 333 -21.93 18.81 -4.97
N LEU A 334 -21.99 18.02 -3.91
CA LEU A 334 -23.18 17.25 -3.55
C LEU A 334 -24.32 18.13 -3.02
N SER A 335 -24.02 19.20 -2.30
CA SER A 335 -25.04 20.13 -1.78
C SER A 335 -25.69 20.93 -2.92
N ARG A 336 -24.92 21.41 -3.89
CA ARG A 336 -25.43 22.09 -5.09
C ARG A 336 -26.37 21.21 -5.90
N ARG A 337 -25.99 19.92 -6.13
CA ARG A 337 -26.86 18.96 -6.84
C ARG A 337 -28.18 18.66 -6.12
N LYS A 338 -28.24 18.83 -4.80
CA LYS A 338 -29.49 18.67 -4.05
C LYS A 338 -30.38 19.92 -4.18
N ALA A 339 -29.79 21.12 -4.19
CA ALA A 339 -30.50 22.37 -4.37
C ALA A 339 -31.09 22.51 -5.78
N GLU A 340 -30.42 21.96 -6.81
CA GLU A 340 -30.93 21.97 -8.19
C GLU A 340 -32.07 20.96 -8.44
N LYS A 341 -32.30 20.01 -7.53
CA LYS A 341 -33.35 18.97 -7.64
C LYS A 341 -34.55 19.22 -6.72
N SER A 342 -34.50 20.24 -5.88
CA SER A 342 -35.58 20.71 -5.01
C SER A 342 -36.27 21.92 -5.66
#